data_7f007b7bd8e4624bf3f0c5738af7c4ce
#
_entry.id   7f007b7bd8e4624bf3f0c5738af7c4ce
#
_cell.length_a   1.000
_cell.length_b   1.000
_cell.length_c   1.000
_cell.angle_alpha   90.00
_cell.angle_beta   90.00
_cell.angle_gamma   90.00
#
_symmetry.space_group_name_H-M   'P 1'
#
loop_
_entity.id
_entity.type
_entity.pdbx_description
1 polymer ?
#
loop_
_entity_poly.entity_id
_entity_poly.type
_entity_poly.pdbx_seq_one_letter_code
_entity_poly.pdbx_strand_id
1 'polypeptide(L)'
;MFMRKKNHMAPARIILIGFALLILAGALLLTLPISTRDGQGAAFFDALFTATSATCVTGLVVQDTALYWSGFGQAVILMLIQIGGMGVVTAAAAISMLAGRRIGLKERWVMQESISAPQVGGIVRRTRFILAVTLVLEGTGTLLLALRFCPEMGLFRGLWYAVFHAVSSFCNAGFDLMGAAGTPFVSLTGYAGDPLVNFTVMGLIVLGGIGFLTWGDVREHKWHLRAYCLQSKLVLAVTVALILLPALFFLLYELRLPQWQTLTLGEKVQGALFQAVTPRTAGYNTLDLSQLSEPSRLLITLLMLVGGSPGSTAGGFKVTTLAVFVLAARAVFRRRADLQCFGRRLPTEILRSAAAVLMMYLGLFLLGGMAICCVEDISLEAALFETASALGTVGLTLGVTPGLGGVSRLILIFLMYFGRVGGLTLIYAVLPDSGAAPAQLPQERVTVG
;
A
#
# COMPACT_ATOMS: atom_id res chain seq x y z
N MET A 1 -23.02 24.71 36.58
CA MET A 1 -22.59 25.30 35.28
C MET A 1 -22.15 24.14 34.40
N PHE A 2 -23.04 23.60 33.60
CA PHE A 2 -22.79 22.44 32.72
C PHE A 2 -21.94 22.89 31.58
N MET A 3 -20.65 22.53 31.59
CA MET A 3 -19.80 22.65 30.40
C MET A 3 -20.33 21.70 29.33
N ARG A 4 -20.97 22.25 28.33
CA ARG A 4 -21.39 21.58 27.09
C ARG A 4 -20.16 20.90 26.49
N LYS A 5 -20.02 19.57 26.64
CA LYS A 5 -19.00 18.74 25.98
C LYS A 5 -19.14 19.01 24.48
N LYS A 6 -18.30 19.88 23.91
CA LYS A 6 -18.17 19.99 22.46
C LYS A 6 -17.77 18.60 21.96
N ASN A 7 -18.67 17.93 21.26
CA ASN A 7 -18.41 16.67 20.59
C ASN A 7 -17.28 16.87 19.57
N HIS A 8 -16.04 16.74 20.00
CA HIS A 8 -14.90 16.77 19.11
C HIS A 8 -14.79 15.38 18.48
N MET A 9 -15.05 15.28 17.18
CA MET A 9 -14.81 14.06 16.42
C MET A 9 -13.36 13.61 16.63
N ALA A 10 -13.18 12.33 16.96
CA ALA A 10 -11.84 11.73 17.09
C ALA A 10 -11.08 11.85 15.76
N PRO A 11 -9.73 12.07 15.77
CA PRO A 11 -8.93 12.15 14.56
C PRO A 11 -9.14 10.97 13.60
N ALA A 12 -9.26 9.76 14.15
CA ALA A 12 -9.54 8.54 13.39
C ALA A 12 -10.85 8.64 12.57
N ARG A 13 -11.92 9.23 13.14
CA ARG A 13 -13.19 9.43 12.40
C ARG A 13 -13.06 10.42 11.27
N ILE A 14 -12.24 11.47 11.44
CA ILE A 14 -12.01 12.47 10.38
C ILE A 14 -11.27 11.83 9.20
N ILE A 15 -10.27 10.99 9.48
CA ILE A 15 -9.52 10.25 8.45
C ILE A 15 -10.48 9.32 7.69
N LEU A 16 -11.26 8.52 8.41
CA LEU A 16 -12.19 7.56 7.83
C LEU A 16 -13.21 8.25 6.92
N ILE A 17 -13.90 9.27 7.40
CA ILE A 17 -14.89 10.02 6.62
C ILE A 17 -14.21 10.71 5.42
N GLY A 18 -12.99 11.24 5.60
CA GLY A 18 -12.24 11.88 4.53
C GLY A 18 -11.94 10.93 3.37
N PHE A 19 -11.50 9.70 3.65
CA PHE A 19 -11.30 8.68 2.62
C PHE A 19 -12.62 8.29 1.94
N ALA A 20 -13.70 8.08 2.69
CA ALA A 20 -15.01 7.74 2.12
C ALA A 20 -15.54 8.84 1.21
N LEU A 21 -15.44 10.11 1.61
CA LEU A 21 -15.85 11.25 0.78
C LEU A 21 -15.00 11.39 -0.48
N LEU A 22 -13.69 11.17 -0.38
CA LEU A 22 -12.80 11.20 -1.54
C LEU A 22 -13.14 10.10 -2.54
N ILE A 23 -13.39 8.89 -2.07
CA ILE A 23 -13.81 7.75 -2.91
C ILE A 23 -15.13 8.08 -3.62
N LEU A 24 -16.15 8.58 -2.91
CA LEU A 24 -17.44 8.93 -3.50
C LEU A 24 -17.31 10.07 -4.53
N ALA A 25 -16.53 11.10 -4.22
CA ALA A 25 -16.28 12.19 -5.16
C ALA A 25 -15.55 11.69 -6.42
N GLY A 26 -14.54 10.82 -6.25
CA GLY A 26 -13.84 10.17 -7.36
C GLY A 26 -14.77 9.29 -8.20
N ALA A 27 -15.61 8.49 -7.56
CA ALA A 27 -16.60 7.66 -8.26
C ALA A 27 -17.57 8.51 -9.10
N LEU A 28 -18.10 9.59 -8.53
CA LEU A 28 -18.97 10.53 -9.26
C LEU A 28 -18.27 11.19 -10.45
N LEU A 29 -17.00 11.58 -10.32
CA LEU A 29 -16.24 12.13 -11.44
C LEU A 29 -16.00 11.09 -12.54
N LEU A 30 -15.75 9.84 -12.16
CA LEU A 30 -15.53 8.75 -13.12
C LEU A 30 -16.81 8.28 -13.84
N THR A 31 -18.01 8.54 -13.30
CA THR A 31 -19.28 8.26 -14.01
C THR A 31 -19.59 9.27 -15.11
N LEU A 32 -18.88 10.41 -15.18
CA LEU A 32 -19.12 11.42 -16.20
C LEU A 32 -18.79 10.88 -17.61
N PRO A 33 -19.57 11.24 -18.64
CA PRO A 33 -19.29 10.82 -20.01
C PRO A 33 -17.88 11.17 -20.51
N ILE A 34 -17.33 12.28 -20.08
CA ILE A 34 -15.95 12.71 -20.42
C ILE A 34 -14.87 11.77 -19.86
N SER A 35 -15.17 10.96 -18.85
CA SER A 35 -14.21 10.11 -18.16
C SER A 35 -13.90 8.83 -18.92
N THR A 36 -14.76 8.38 -19.82
CA THR A 36 -14.60 7.15 -20.63
C THR A 36 -14.26 7.49 -22.08
N ARG A 37 -13.58 6.57 -22.79
CA ARG A 37 -13.20 6.77 -24.19
C ARG A 37 -14.38 6.70 -25.14
N ASP A 38 -15.41 5.92 -24.79
CA ASP A 38 -16.66 5.77 -25.57
C ASP A 38 -17.64 6.93 -25.35
N GLY A 39 -17.37 7.82 -24.39
CA GLY A 39 -18.22 8.96 -24.05
C GLY A 39 -19.57 8.59 -23.41
N GLN A 40 -19.76 7.33 -22.98
CA GLN A 40 -21.02 6.86 -22.34
C GLN A 40 -21.00 7.07 -20.82
N GLY A 41 -19.80 7.26 -20.23
CA GLY A 41 -19.60 7.27 -18.79
C GLY A 41 -19.55 5.84 -18.21
N ALA A 42 -18.87 5.68 -17.09
CA ALA A 42 -18.75 4.39 -16.44
C ALA A 42 -20.00 4.06 -15.61
N ALA A 43 -20.35 2.76 -15.55
CA ALA A 43 -21.32 2.28 -14.58
C ALA A 43 -20.85 2.67 -13.16
N PHE A 44 -21.77 3.16 -12.31
CA PHE A 44 -21.42 3.66 -10.97
C PHE A 44 -20.61 2.65 -10.15
N PHE A 45 -20.93 1.37 -10.28
CA PHE A 45 -20.26 0.32 -9.54
C PHE A 45 -18.81 0.10 -9.98
N ASP A 46 -18.52 0.17 -11.29
CA ASP A 46 -17.16 0.10 -11.84
C ASP A 46 -16.36 1.38 -11.48
N ALA A 47 -17.03 2.54 -11.54
CA ALA A 47 -16.45 3.81 -11.10
C ALA A 47 -16.11 3.80 -9.59
N LEU A 48 -16.99 3.25 -8.75
CA LEU A 48 -16.78 3.12 -7.30
C LEU A 48 -15.63 2.18 -7.00
N PHE A 49 -15.55 1.03 -7.67
CA PHE A 49 -14.43 0.08 -7.51
C PHE A 49 -13.10 0.73 -7.88
N THR A 50 -13.04 1.38 -9.06
CA THR A 50 -11.83 2.06 -9.55
C THR A 50 -11.43 3.22 -8.65
N ALA A 51 -12.38 4.05 -8.21
CA ALA A 51 -12.12 5.16 -7.28
C ALA A 51 -11.64 4.65 -5.92
N THR A 52 -12.19 3.53 -5.42
CA THR A 52 -11.72 2.90 -4.17
C THR A 52 -10.30 2.38 -4.34
N SER A 53 -10.05 1.63 -5.40
CA SER A 53 -8.73 1.07 -5.70
C SER A 53 -7.67 2.18 -5.85
N ALA A 54 -7.98 3.25 -6.59
CA ALA A 54 -7.09 4.40 -6.78
C ALA A 54 -6.83 5.15 -5.46
N THR A 55 -7.88 5.46 -4.69
CA THR A 55 -7.76 6.19 -3.42
C THR A 55 -7.08 5.36 -2.34
N CYS A 56 -7.37 4.06 -2.27
CA CYS A 56 -6.72 3.13 -1.33
C CYS A 56 -5.33 2.69 -1.83
N VAL A 57 -4.95 3.11 -3.04
CA VAL A 57 -3.64 2.81 -3.64
C VAL A 57 -3.44 1.30 -3.76
N THR A 58 -4.44 0.61 -4.28
CA THR A 58 -4.45 -0.86 -4.36
C THR A 58 -3.98 -1.35 -5.73
N GLY A 59 -4.57 -0.85 -6.83
CA GLY A 59 -4.22 -1.28 -8.19
C GLY A 59 -5.08 -2.42 -8.76
N LEU A 60 -6.02 -2.97 -8.00
CA LEU A 60 -7.02 -3.89 -8.56
C LEU A 60 -7.96 -3.11 -9.49
N VAL A 61 -8.19 -3.62 -10.68
CA VAL A 61 -9.00 -2.97 -11.72
C VAL A 61 -10.03 -3.93 -12.32
N VAL A 62 -11.21 -3.42 -12.57
CA VAL A 62 -12.28 -4.15 -13.30
C VAL A 62 -12.32 -3.76 -14.77
N GLN A 63 -11.80 -2.57 -15.11
CA GLN A 63 -11.66 -2.06 -16.46
C GLN A 63 -10.19 -1.66 -16.69
N ASP A 64 -9.65 -1.98 -17.86
CA ASP A 64 -8.28 -1.60 -18.22
C ASP A 64 -8.10 -0.08 -18.22
N THR A 65 -7.07 0.42 -17.52
CA THR A 65 -6.89 1.86 -17.31
C THR A 65 -6.53 2.60 -18.60
N ALA A 66 -5.79 1.97 -19.50
CA ALA A 66 -5.39 2.56 -20.77
C ALA A 66 -6.50 2.54 -21.81
N LEU A 67 -7.29 1.45 -21.85
CA LEU A 67 -8.26 1.20 -22.90
C LEU A 67 -9.64 1.81 -22.61
N TYR A 68 -10.06 1.80 -21.36
CA TYR A 68 -11.41 2.22 -20.97
C TYR A 68 -11.49 3.71 -20.62
N TRP A 69 -10.53 4.22 -19.82
CA TRP A 69 -10.57 5.60 -19.33
C TRP A 69 -9.97 6.59 -20.34
N SER A 70 -10.64 7.71 -20.52
CA SER A 70 -10.14 8.84 -21.31
C SER A 70 -8.96 9.52 -20.60
N GLY A 71 -8.30 10.48 -21.26
CA GLY A 71 -7.25 11.28 -20.62
C GLY A 71 -7.75 12.02 -19.36
N PHE A 72 -9.02 12.45 -19.34
CA PHE A 72 -9.63 13.02 -18.14
C PHE A 72 -9.83 11.97 -17.05
N GLY A 73 -10.37 10.79 -17.37
CA GLY A 73 -10.54 9.71 -16.41
C GLY A 73 -9.21 9.26 -15.81
N GLN A 74 -8.16 9.12 -16.64
CA GLN A 74 -6.80 8.80 -16.20
C GLN A 74 -6.24 9.88 -15.26
N ALA A 75 -6.49 11.17 -15.53
CA ALA A 75 -6.07 12.28 -14.67
C ALA A 75 -6.80 12.25 -13.32
N VAL A 76 -8.11 11.92 -13.30
CA VAL A 76 -8.88 11.74 -12.06
C VAL A 76 -8.29 10.58 -11.26
N ILE A 77 -8.02 9.42 -11.88
CA ILE A 77 -7.40 8.26 -11.24
C ILE A 77 -6.04 8.65 -10.64
N LEU A 78 -5.20 9.36 -11.40
CA LEU A 78 -3.89 9.80 -10.94
C LEU A 78 -3.99 10.75 -9.73
N MET A 79 -4.94 11.68 -9.73
CA MET A 79 -5.20 12.58 -8.58
C MET A 79 -5.67 11.79 -7.35
N LEU A 80 -6.54 10.79 -7.52
CA LEU A 80 -6.99 9.92 -6.42
C LEU A 80 -5.82 9.12 -5.83
N ILE A 81 -4.94 8.58 -6.68
CA ILE A 81 -3.70 7.89 -6.28
C ILE A 81 -2.81 8.84 -5.46
N GLN A 82 -2.55 10.04 -5.95
CA GLN A 82 -1.68 11.02 -5.28
C GLN A 82 -2.23 11.44 -3.92
N ILE A 83 -3.52 11.78 -3.84
CA ILE A 83 -4.17 12.18 -2.58
C ILE A 83 -4.24 10.99 -1.62
N GLY A 84 -4.62 9.83 -2.13
CA GLY A 84 -4.71 8.59 -1.35
C GLY A 84 -3.35 8.13 -0.83
N GLY A 85 -2.30 8.15 -1.67
CA GLY A 85 -0.93 7.73 -1.34
C GLY A 85 -0.30 8.58 -0.24
N MET A 86 -0.38 9.90 -0.36
CA MET A 86 0.09 10.81 0.68
C MET A 86 -0.80 10.84 1.93
N GLY A 87 -2.03 10.33 1.83
CA GLY A 87 -3.08 10.43 2.85
C GLY A 87 -3.89 11.72 2.75
N VAL A 88 -5.22 11.57 2.84
CA VAL A 88 -6.20 12.66 2.66
C VAL A 88 -5.88 13.88 3.53
N VAL A 89 -5.46 13.65 4.78
CA VAL A 89 -5.15 14.74 5.73
C VAL A 89 -3.88 15.49 5.32
N THR A 90 -2.86 14.80 4.83
CA THR A 90 -1.62 15.40 4.35
C THR A 90 -1.88 16.23 3.10
N ALA A 91 -2.72 15.74 2.19
CA ALA A 91 -3.15 16.49 1.00
C ALA A 91 -3.96 17.75 1.37
N ALA A 92 -4.91 17.65 2.30
CA ALA A 92 -5.66 18.79 2.80
C ALA A 92 -4.76 19.83 3.47
N ALA A 93 -3.75 19.38 4.25
CA ALA A 93 -2.76 20.26 4.83
C ALA A 93 -1.87 20.93 3.77
N ALA A 94 -1.51 20.21 2.70
CA ALA A 94 -0.78 20.79 1.56
C ALA A 94 -1.55 21.93 0.90
N ILE A 95 -2.83 21.71 0.60
CA ILE A 95 -3.73 22.72 0.03
C ILE A 95 -3.84 23.93 0.98
N SER A 96 -4.01 23.70 2.28
CA SER A 96 -4.08 24.76 3.29
C SER A 96 -2.79 25.59 3.37
N MET A 97 -1.63 24.93 3.27
CA MET A 97 -0.32 25.61 3.23
C MET A 97 -0.12 26.44 1.95
N LEU A 98 -0.53 25.91 0.80
CA LEU A 98 -0.48 26.65 -0.48
C LEU A 98 -1.40 27.87 -0.47
N ALA A 99 -2.57 27.77 0.18
CA ALA A 99 -3.50 28.86 0.37
C ALA A 99 -3.07 29.89 1.45
N GLY A 100 -1.88 29.70 2.07
CA GLY A 100 -1.36 30.58 3.12
C GLY A 100 -2.14 30.57 4.44
N ARG A 101 -3.03 29.57 4.65
CA ARG A 101 -3.82 29.44 5.88
C ARG A 101 -2.99 28.94 7.05
N ARG A 102 -3.26 29.45 8.25
CA ARG A 102 -2.63 28.96 9.48
C ARG A 102 -3.27 27.65 9.91
N ILE A 103 -2.44 26.61 10.09
CA ILE A 103 -2.88 25.29 10.54
C ILE A 103 -3.08 25.32 12.06
N GLY A 104 -4.32 25.09 12.51
CA GLY A 104 -4.70 25.08 13.92
C GLY A 104 -4.21 23.83 14.67
N LEU A 105 -4.29 23.85 16.02
CA LEU A 105 -3.86 22.72 16.85
C LEU A 105 -4.63 21.42 16.54
N LYS A 106 -5.94 21.51 16.29
CA LYS A 106 -6.77 20.36 15.95
C LYS A 106 -6.32 19.70 14.64
N GLU A 107 -6.06 20.50 13.62
CA GLU A 107 -5.56 20.02 12.33
C GLU A 107 -4.19 19.35 12.49
N ARG A 108 -3.30 19.89 13.34
CA ARG A 108 -2.00 19.30 13.64
C ARG A 108 -2.11 17.93 14.32
N TRP A 109 -3.10 17.72 15.18
CA TRP A 109 -3.39 16.42 15.80
C TRP A 109 -3.81 15.38 14.76
N VAL A 110 -4.71 15.77 13.85
CA VAL A 110 -5.15 14.87 12.76
C VAL A 110 -3.98 14.57 11.81
N MET A 111 -3.11 15.55 11.51
CA MET A 111 -1.90 15.35 10.73
C MET A 111 -0.93 14.37 11.40
N GLN A 112 -0.74 14.49 12.73
CA GLN A 112 0.11 13.59 13.50
C GLN A 112 -0.36 12.13 13.36
N GLU A 113 -1.66 11.90 13.55
CA GLU A 113 -2.27 10.59 13.42
C GLU A 113 -2.10 10.04 12.00
N SER A 114 -2.38 10.85 10.98
CA SER A 114 -2.31 10.46 9.56
C SER A 114 -0.92 9.97 9.12
N ILE A 115 0.16 10.62 9.58
CA ILE A 115 1.53 10.23 9.23
C ILE A 115 2.22 9.38 10.31
N SER A 116 1.46 8.95 11.32
CA SER A 116 1.97 8.16 12.47
C SER A 116 3.18 8.82 13.15
N ALA A 117 3.17 10.17 13.28
CA ALA A 117 4.28 10.90 13.88
C ALA A 117 4.26 10.78 15.41
N PRO A 118 5.42 10.64 16.08
CA PRO A 118 5.48 10.48 17.54
C PRO A 118 5.07 11.73 18.31
N GLN A 119 5.14 12.92 17.71
CA GLN A 119 4.87 14.21 18.37
C GLN A 119 4.16 15.20 17.44
N VAL A 120 3.28 16.05 18.01
CA VAL A 120 2.61 17.16 17.28
C VAL A 120 3.59 18.27 16.92
N GLY A 121 4.66 18.44 17.73
CA GLY A 121 5.66 19.48 17.52
C GLY A 121 6.37 19.33 16.17
N GLY A 122 6.43 20.44 15.41
CA GLY A 122 7.12 20.45 14.10
C GLY A 122 6.40 19.72 12.96
N ILE A 123 5.17 19.24 13.15
CA ILE A 123 4.42 18.44 12.17
C ILE A 123 4.29 19.15 10.82
N VAL A 124 4.03 20.46 10.79
CA VAL A 124 3.92 21.26 9.57
C VAL A 124 5.24 21.28 8.77
N ARG A 125 6.38 21.40 9.47
CA ARG A 125 7.72 21.34 8.83
C ARG A 125 8.00 19.96 8.26
N ARG A 126 7.61 18.91 8.98
CA ARG A 126 7.73 17.51 8.52
C ARG A 126 6.85 17.26 7.28
N THR A 127 5.61 17.73 7.29
CA THR A 127 4.71 17.60 6.13
C THR A 127 5.26 18.32 4.91
N ARG A 128 5.79 19.55 5.07
CA ARG A 128 6.45 20.26 3.96
C ARG A 128 7.65 19.48 3.42
N PHE A 129 8.43 18.88 4.29
CA PHE A 129 9.55 18.00 3.89
C PHE A 129 9.06 16.78 3.11
N ILE A 130 8.01 16.09 3.58
CA ILE A 130 7.40 14.95 2.90
C ILE A 130 6.98 15.35 1.49
N LEU A 131 6.23 16.45 1.34
CA LEU A 131 5.76 16.95 0.04
C LEU A 131 6.93 17.26 -0.91
N ALA A 132 7.97 17.93 -0.41
CA ALA A 132 9.14 18.26 -1.23
C ALA A 132 9.89 17.02 -1.71
N VAL A 133 10.12 16.04 -0.82
CA VAL A 133 10.81 14.79 -1.18
C VAL A 133 9.96 13.94 -2.13
N THR A 134 8.64 13.88 -1.93
CA THR A 134 7.71 13.21 -2.85
C THR A 134 7.84 13.79 -4.26
N LEU A 135 7.73 15.10 -4.41
CA LEU A 135 7.85 15.76 -5.73
C LEU A 135 9.22 15.53 -6.39
N VAL A 136 10.31 15.53 -5.60
CA VAL A 136 11.65 15.26 -6.13
C VAL A 136 11.77 13.81 -6.61
N LEU A 137 11.28 12.83 -5.83
CA LEU A 137 11.38 11.42 -6.20
C LEU A 137 10.48 11.08 -7.39
N GLU A 138 9.23 11.58 -7.39
CA GLU A 138 8.31 11.41 -8.52
C GLU A 138 8.84 12.10 -9.79
N GLY A 139 9.39 13.30 -9.65
CA GLY A 139 10.03 14.02 -10.76
C GLY A 139 11.25 13.29 -11.31
N THR A 140 12.12 12.75 -10.44
CA THR A 140 13.27 11.95 -10.86
C THR A 140 12.82 10.67 -11.56
N GLY A 141 11.84 9.96 -11.00
CA GLY A 141 11.26 8.78 -11.63
C GLY A 141 10.64 9.09 -12.99
N THR A 142 9.91 10.21 -13.09
CA THR A 142 9.36 10.68 -14.36
C THR A 142 10.44 10.92 -15.40
N LEU A 143 11.53 11.60 -15.04
CA LEU A 143 12.64 11.85 -15.96
C LEU A 143 13.30 10.55 -16.44
N LEU A 144 13.55 9.60 -15.53
CA LEU A 144 14.14 8.31 -15.88
C LEU A 144 13.22 7.48 -16.79
N LEU A 145 11.91 7.40 -16.49
CA LEU A 145 10.95 6.69 -17.33
C LEU A 145 10.73 7.39 -18.68
N ALA A 146 10.76 8.74 -18.72
CA ALA A 146 10.63 9.49 -19.96
C ALA A 146 11.77 9.22 -20.94
N LEU A 147 13.00 8.95 -20.45
CA LEU A 147 14.13 8.56 -21.30
C LEU A 147 13.83 7.28 -22.10
N ARG A 148 12.96 6.41 -21.59
CA ARG A 148 12.58 5.17 -22.26
C ARG A 148 11.28 5.31 -23.05
N PHE A 149 10.25 5.95 -22.48
CA PHE A 149 8.92 6.03 -23.09
C PHE A 149 8.80 7.08 -24.18
N CYS A 150 9.49 8.23 -24.07
CA CYS A 150 9.38 9.29 -25.08
C CYS A 150 9.95 8.88 -26.46
N PRO A 151 11.10 8.20 -26.56
CA PRO A 151 11.59 7.71 -27.85
C PRO A 151 10.67 6.66 -28.50
N GLU A 152 9.97 5.87 -27.70
CA GLU A 152 9.13 4.77 -28.17
C GLU A 152 7.71 5.22 -28.54
N MET A 153 7.11 6.12 -27.74
CA MET A 153 5.70 6.50 -27.84
C MET A 153 5.48 7.95 -28.32
N GLY A 154 6.56 8.71 -28.56
CA GLY A 154 6.52 10.15 -28.84
C GLY A 154 6.48 11.00 -27.56
N LEU A 155 6.86 12.29 -27.69
CA LEU A 155 7.13 13.17 -26.54
C LEU A 155 5.93 13.31 -25.58
N PHE A 156 4.78 13.69 -26.10
CA PHE A 156 3.61 14.00 -25.25
C PHE A 156 3.03 12.74 -24.56
N ARG A 157 2.87 11.67 -25.34
CA ARG A 157 2.35 10.40 -24.82
C ARG A 157 3.35 9.74 -23.87
N GLY A 158 4.64 9.70 -24.26
CA GLY A 158 5.70 9.14 -23.42
C GLY A 158 5.85 9.89 -22.10
N LEU A 159 5.75 11.23 -22.11
CA LEU A 159 5.82 12.03 -20.88
C LEU A 159 4.60 11.76 -19.97
N TRP A 160 3.38 11.66 -20.53
CA TRP A 160 2.18 11.32 -19.76
C TRP A 160 2.32 9.95 -19.09
N TYR A 161 2.79 8.95 -19.84
CA TYR A 161 3.04 7.61 -19.33
C TYR A 161 4.12 7.62 -18.23
N ALA A 162 5.19 8.38 -18.42
CA ALA A 162 6.27 8.51 -17.44
C ALA A 162 5.76 9.13 -16.13
N VAL A 163 4.99 10.23 -16.19
CA VAL A 163 4.38 10.87 -15.00
C VAL A 163 3.44 9.89 -14.30
N PHE A 164 2.54 9.26 -15.06
CA PHE A 164 1.55 8.33 -14.50
C PHE A 164 2.21 7.17 -13.76
N HIS A 165 3.18 6.50 -14.40
CA HIS A 165 3.87 5.37 -13.79
C HIS A 165 4.80 5.78 -12.65
N ALA A 166 5.44 6.95 -12.70
CA ALA A 166 6.28 7.45 -11.61
C ALA A 166 5.44 7.71 -10.34
N VAL A 167 4.31 8.42 -10.48
CA VAL A 167 3.39 8.71 -9.37
C VAL A 167 2.76 7.41 -8.84
N SER A 168 2.26 6.56 -9.74
CA SER A 168 1.63 5.29 -9.38
C SER A 168 2.62 4.35 -8.66
N SER A 169 3.88 4.27 -9.11
CA SER A 169 4.93 3.46 -8.47
C SER A 169 5.34 4.01 -7.11
N PHE A 170 5.56 5.33 -7.00
CA PHE A 170 5.94 5.96 -5.74
C PHE A 170 4.83 5.88 -4.68
N CYS A 171 3.58 6.07 -5.11
CA CYS A 171 2.42 5.90 -4.25
C CYS A 171 2.11 4.42 -3.95
N ASN A 172 2.79 3.47 -4.59
CA ASN A 172 2.51 2.03 -4.48
C ASN A 172 1.08 1.67 -4.94
N ALA A 173 0.63 2.21 -6.08
CA ALA A 173 -0.75 2.10 -6.53
C ALA A 173 -1.00 1.02 -7.60
N GLY A 174 0.03 0.61 -8.36
CA GLY A 174 -0.07 -0.48 -9.34
C GLY A 174 -0.91 -0.21 -10.58
N PHE A 175 -1.44 0.99 -10.74
CA PHE A 175 -2.13 1.37 -11.97
C PHE A 175 -1.13 1.64 -13.09
N ASP A 176 -1.38 1.11 -14.27
CA ASP A 176 -0.58 1.29 -15.46
C ASP A 176 -1.41 1.75 -16.66
N LEU A 177 -0.72 2.21 -17.72
CA LEU A 177 -1.32 2.62 -18.98
C LEU A 177 -0.81 1.77 -20.15
N MET A 178 -0.33 0.54 -19.89
CA MET A 178 0.32 -0.30 -20.90
C MET A 178 -0.66 -1.17 -21.69
N GLY A 179 -1.93 -1.24 -21.29
CA GLY A 179 -2.96 -1.98 -22.01
C GLY A 179 -3.08 -1.54 -23.48
N ALA A 180 -3.14 -2.51 -24.39
CA ALA A 180 -3.29 -2.29 -25.82
C ALA A 180 -4.46 -3.10 -26.39
N ALA A 181 -4.95 -2.71 -27.56
CA ALA A 181 -6.04 -3.43 -28.24
C ALA A 181 -5.63 -4.89 -28.48
N GLY A 182 -6.40 -5.82 -27.97
CA GLY A 182 -6.10 -7.26 -28.03
C GLY A 182 -5.29 -7.83 -26.84
N THR A 183 -4.65 -6.98 -26.05
CA THR A 183 -3.89 -7.37 -24.85
C THR A 183 -4.20 -6.42 -23.69
N PRO A 184 -5.39 -6.50 -23.07
CA PRO A 184 -5.71 -5.71 -21.88
C PRO A 184 -4.95 -6.23 -20.64
N PHE A 185 -4.82 -5.40 -19.61
CA PHE A 185 -4.23 -5.75 -18.30
C PHE A 185 -2.78 -6.27 -18.37
N VAL A 186 -1.98 -5.78 -19.32
CA VAL A 186 -0.61 -6.27 -19.60
C VAL A 186 0.39 -5.88 -18.50
N SER A 187 0.14 -4.79 -17.77
CA SER A 187 1.09 -4.21 -16.83
C SER A 187 2.47 -3.94 -17.48
N LEU A 188 3.57 -4.21 -16.80
CA LEU A 188 4.93 -3.96 -17.28
C LEU A 188 5.59 -5.19 -17.95
N THR A 189 4.79 -6.19 -18.38
CA THR A 189 5.36 -7.43 -18.98
C THR A 189 6.16 -7.16 -20.24
N GLY A 190 5.80 -6.15 -21.03
CA GLY A 190 6.57 -5.72 -22.21
C GLY A 190 7.95 -5.14 -21.89
N TYR A 191 8.21 -4.77 -20.63
CA TYR A 191 9.48 -4.23 -20.14
C TYR A 191 10.20 -5.16 -19.17
N ALA A 192 9.90 -6.46 -19.17
CA ALA A 192 10.49 -7.44 -18.26
C ALA A 192 12.03 -7.46 -18.29
N GLY A 193 12.62 -7.25 -19.47
CA GLY A 193 14.07 -7.19 -19.68
C GLY A 193 14.67 -5.78 -19.63
N ASP A 194 13.89 -4.72 -19.42
CA ASP A 194 14.39 -3.34 -19.42
C ASP A 194 14.90 -2.91 -18.03
N PRO A 195 16.24 -2.78 -17.83
CA PRO A 195 16.78 -2.43 -16.52
C PRO A 195 16.37 -1.03 -16.05
N LEU A 196 16.25 -0.06 -16.98
CA LEU A 196 15.93 1.32 -16.64
C LEU A 196 14.51 1.41 -16.07
N VAL A 197 13.53 0.78 -16.72
CA VAL A 197 12.15 0.74 -16.24
C VAL A 197 12.05 -0.03 -14.92
N ASN A 198 12.61 -1.25 -14.87
CA ASN A 198 12.50 -2.13 -13.72
C ASN A 198 13.14 -1.53 -12.47
N PHE A 199 14.39 -1.04 -12.53
CA PHE A 199 15.04 -0.46 -11.36
C PHE A 199 14.44 0.89 -10.94
N THR A 200 13.93 1.69 -11.88
CA THR A 200 13.23 2.94 -11.56
C THR A 200 11.94 2.64 -10.81
N VAL A 201 11.11 1.73 -11.32
CA VAL A 201 9.84 1.34 -10.68
C VAL A 201 10.08 0.71 -9.32
N MET A 202 10.97 -0.30 -9.22
CA MET A 202 11.32 -0.93 -7.93
C MET A 202 11.88 0.08 -6.93
N GLY A 203 12.72 1.01 -7.37
CA GLY A 203 13.29 2.08 -6.53
C GLY A 203 12.21 2.98 -5.96
N LEU A 204 11.26 3.44 -6.79
CA LEU A 204 10.13 4.27 -6.36
C LEU A 204 9.23 3.53 -5.35
N ILE A 205 8.90 2.27 -5.63
CA ILE A 205 8.11 1.40 -4.73
C ILE A 205 8.77 1.28 -3.35
N VAL A 206 10.05 0.96 -3.31
CA VAL A 206 10.79 0.80 -2.05
C VAL A 206 10.87 2.12 -1.31
N LEU A 207 11.22 3.21 -1.99
CA LEU A 207 11.30 4.55 -1.39
C LEU A 207 9.93 5.01 -0.85
N GLY A 208 8.83 4.82 -1.57
CA GLY A 208 7.48 5.09 -1.08
C GLY A 208 7.13 4.27 0.16
N GLY A 209 7.51 2.98 0.17
CA GLY A 209 7.16 2.00 1.20
C GLY A 209 7.96 2.06 2.49
N ILE A 210 9.18 2.66 2.54
CA ILE A 210 10.02 2.69 3.76
C ILE A 210 9.55 3.68 4.82
N GLY A 211 8.65 4.61 4.47
CA GLY A 211 8.03 5.55 5.40
C GLY A 211 8.76 6.86 5.61
N PHE A 212 7.96 7.90 5.82
CA PHE A 212 8.42 9.29 5.91
C PHE A 212 9.30 9.59 7.13
N LEU A 213 9.15 8.81 8.22
CA LEU A 213 10.02 8.93 9.39
C LEU A 213 11.43 8.44 9.10
N THR A 214 11.56 7.35 8.33
CA THR A 214 12.85 6.82 7.89
C THR A 214 13.58 7.84 7.00
N TRP A 215 12.86 8.56 6.12
CA TRP A 215 13.45 9.66 5.35
C TRP A 215 13.96 10.80 6.24
N GLY A 216 13.26 11.08 7.33
CA GLY A 216 13.72 12.05 8.33
C GLY A 216 15.06 11.65 8.91
N ASP A 217 15.21 10.39 9.32
CA ASP A 217 16.48 9.86 9.85
C ASP A 217 17.61 9.87 8.82
N VAL A 218 17.31 9.47 7.57
CA VAL A 218 18.28 9.51 6.45
C VAL A 218 18.79 10.94 6.23
N ARG A 219 17.91 11.93 6.26
CA ARG A 219 18.28 13.33 6.09
C ARG A 219 19.13 13.86 7.25
N GLU A 220 18.79 13.50 8.50
CA GLU A 220 19.45 14.01 9.70
C GLU A 220 20.79 13.32 9.96
N HIS A 221 20.84 11.98 9.82
CA HIS A 221 22.00 11.18 10.19
C HIS A 221 22.79 10.63 8.98
N LYS A 222 22.32 10.87 7.75
CA LYS A 222 22.97 10.42 6.49
C LYS A 222 23.36 8.93 6.56
N TRP A 223 24.65 8.63 6.44
CA TRP A 223 25.20 7.26 6.43
C TRP A 223 25.40 6.65 7.83
N HIS A 224 25.16 7.42 8.92
CA HIS A 224 25.37 6.94 10.28
C HIS A 224 24.21 6.09 10.79
N LEU A 225 24.03 4.87 10.26
CA LEU A 225 22.94 3.95 10.61
C LEU A 225 22.80 3.68 12.11
N ARG A 226 23.91 3.77 12.88
CA ARG A 226 23.87 3.61 14.33
C ARG A 226 23.07 4.70 15.04
N ALA A 227 23.01 5.91 14.47
CA ALA A 227 22.27 7.04 15.01
C ALA A 227 20.76 7.01 14.74
N TYR A 228 20.32 6.19 13.78
CA TYR A 228 18.89 6.07 13.41
C TYR A 228 18.05 5.62 14.61
N CYS A 229 16.78 6.04 14.62
CA CYS A 229 15.81 5.55 15.60
C CYS A 229 15.56 4.05 15.42
N LEU A 230 15.08 3.39 16.47
CA LEU A 230 14.83 1.94 16.45
C LEU A 230 13.86 1.55 15.34
N GLN A 231 12.81 2.33 15.13
CA GLN A 231 11.81 2.09 14.08
C GLN A 231 12.45 2.06 12.70
N SER A 232 13.29 3.04 12.36
CA SER A 232 13.93 3.09 11.04
C SER A 232 14.90 1.93 10.83
N LYS A 233 15.65 1.52 11.88
CA LYS A 233 16.51 0.31 11.81
C LYS A 233 15.70 -0.96 11.54
N LEU A 234 14.57 -1.15 12.23
CA LEU A 234 13.70 -2.30 12.02
C LEU A 234 13.09 -2.28 10.62
N VAL A 235 12.59 -1.13 10.17
CA VAL A 235 12.02 -0.97 8.83
C VAL A 235 13.03 -1.34 7.76
N LEU A 236 14.24 -0.80 7.82
CA LEU A 236 15.27 -1.08 6.82
C LEU A 236 15.70 -2.56 6.84
N ALA A 237 15.95 -3.12 8.03
CA ALA A 237 16.37 -4.53 8.15
C ALA A 237 15.30 -5.50 7.64
N VAL A 238 14.03 -5.30 8.02
CA VAL A 238 12.93 -6.16 7.56
C VAL A 238 12.64 -5.95 6.09
N THR A 239 12.70 -4.71 5.57
CA THR A 239 12.54 -4.42 4.15
C THR A 239 13.58 -5.16 3.31
N VAL A 240 14.85 -5.08 3.67
CA VAL A 240 15.92 -5.80 2.96
C VAL A 240 15.71 -7.31 3.02
N ALA A 241 15.35 -7.85 4.20
CA ALA A 241 15.08 -9.28 4.35
C ALA A 241 13.90 -9.74 3.48
N LEU A 242 12.78 -8.98 3.46
CA LEU A 242 11.59 -9.28 2.66
C LEU A 242 11.78 -9.08 1.14
N ILE A 243 12.86 -8.44 0.71
CA ILE A 243 13.23 -8.37 -0.71
C ILE A 243 14.21 -9.51 -1.05
N LEU A 244 15.31 -9.63 -0.30
CA LEU A 244 16.38 -10.54 -0.67
C LEU A 244 16.02 -12.03 -0.51
N LEU A 245 15.32 -12.39 0.59
CA LEU A 245 14.96 -13.81 0.82
C LEU A 245 13.96 -14.32 -0.22
N PRO A 246 12.84 -13.61 -0.54
CA PRO A 246 11.95 -14.06 -1.60
C PRO A 246 12.60 -13.99 -2.99
N ALA A 247 13.42 -12.97 -3.29
CA ALA A 247 14.11 -12.89 -4.56
C ALA A 247 15.03 -14.11 -4.78
N LEU A 248 15.75 -14.52 -3.73
CA LEU A 248 16.57 -15.72 -3.79
C LEU A 248 15.71 -16.97 -4.00
N PHE A 249 14.56 -17.07 -3.32
CA PHE A 249 13.63 -18.18 -3.50
C PHE A 249 13.12 -18.24 -4.95
N PHE A 250 12.62 -17.13 -5.52
CA PHE A 250 12.15 -17.08 -6.89
C PHE A 250 13.27 -17.42 -7.87
N LEU A 251 14.47 -16.87 -7.68
CA LEU A 251 15.60 -17.16 -8.55
C LEU A 251 15.98 -18.65 -8.55
N LEU A 252 15.98 -19.31 -7.40
CA LEU A 252 16.39 -20.70 -7.29
C LEU A 252 15.29 -21.67 -7.68
N TYR A 253 14.03 -21.38 -7.34
CA TYR A 253 12.92 -22.29 -7.51
C TYR A 253 12.27 -22.18 -8.90
N GLU A 254 12.04 -20.95 -9.38
CA GLU A 254 11.36 -20.71 -10.65
C GLU A 254 12.24 -20.92 -11.90
N LEU A 255 13.56 -21.01 -11.76
CA LEU A 255 14.48 -21.31 -12.89
C LEU A 255 14.10 -22.55 -13.69
N ARG A 256 13.31 -23.45 -13.10
CA ARG A 256 12.88 -24.72 -13.72
C ARG A 256 11.68 -24.54 -14.64
N LEU A 257 10.93 -23.44 -14.53
CA LEU A 257 9.72 -23.21 -15.30
C LEU A 257 10.03 -22.74 -16.73
N PRO A 258 9.21 -23.15 -17.72
CA PRO A 258 9.44 -22.80 -19.14
C PRO A 258 9.58 -21.31 -19.40
N GLN A 259 8.75 -20.48 -18.75
CA GLN A 259 8.80 -19.02 -18.91
C GLN A 259 10.15 -18.40 -18.48
N TRP A 260 10.88 -19.02 -17.56
CA TRP A 260 12.18 -18.56 -17.10
C TRP A 260 13.33 -19.10 -17.94
N GLN A 261 13.16 -20.22 -18.66
CA GLN A 261 14.23 -20.82 -19.45
C GLN A 261 14.64 -19.95 -20.66
N THR A 262 13.68 -19.20 -21.22
CA THR A 262 13.90 -18.31 -22.36
C THR A 262 14.59 -17.00 -21.98
N LEU A 263 14.63 -16.64 -20.68
CA LEU A 263 15.19 -15.41 -20.18
C LEU A 263 16.73 -15.50 -20.03
N THR A 264 17.42 -14.39 -20.28
CA THR A 264 18.84 -14.23 -19.95
C THR A 264 19.05 -14.20 -18.44
N LEU A 265 20.29 -14.40 -17.97
CA LEU A 265 20.59 -14.34 -16.53
C LEU A 265 20.22 -12.99 -15.90
N GLY A 266 20.46 -11.90 -16.63
CA GLY A 266 20.11 -10.55 -16.20
C GLY A 266 18.59 -10.37 -16.02
N GLU A 267 17.79 -10.83 -16.97
CA GLU A 267 16.33 -10.81 -16.90
C GLU A 267 15.79 -11.69 -15.77
N LYS A 268 16.38 -12.86 -15.53
CA LYS A 268 16.04 -13.75 -14.40
C LYS A 268 16.24 -13.05 -13.06
N VAL A 269 17.39 -12.39 -12.87
CA VAL A 269 17.68 -11.66 -11.64
C VAL A 269 16.74 -10.47 -11.47
N GLN A 270 16.48 -9.70 -12.53
CA GLN A 270 15.55 -8.58 -12.52
C GLN A 270 14.12 -9.05 -12.21
N GLY A 271 13.65 -10.11 -12.87
CA GLY A 271 12.33 -10.70 -12.64
C GLY A 271 12.17 -11.21 -11.20
N ALA A 272 13.16 -11.92 -10.66
CA ALA A 272 13.13 -12.39 -9.27
C ALA A 272 13.10 -11.25 -8.25
N LEU A 273 13.89 -10.19 -8.47
CA LEU A 273 13.86 -8.98 -7.63
C LEU A 273 12.52 -8.26 -7.74
N PHE A 274 11.98 -8.13 -8.96
CA PHE A 274 10.71 -7.48 -9.19
C PHE A 274 9.57 -8.24 -8.51
N GLN A 275 9.54 -9.57 -8.61
CA GLN A 275 8.55 -10.42 -7.94
C GLN A 275 8.66 -10.38 -6.41
N ALA A 276 9.83 -10.05 -5.85
CA ALA A 276 9.99 -9.85 -4.40
C ALA A 276 9.59 -8.44 -3.94
N VAL A 277 9.70 -7.43 -4.82
CA VAL A 277 9.37 -6.04 -4.51
C VAL A 277 7.88 -5.77 -4.70
N THR A 278 7.27 -6.25 -5.79
CA THR A 278 5.90 -5.90 -6.17
C THR A 278 4.83 -6.32 -5.14
N PRO A 279 4.91 -7.47 -4.41
CA PRO A 279 3.94 -7.83 -3.39
C PRO A 279 3.93 -6.86 -2.20
N ARG A 280 4.93 -6.01 -2.08
CA ARG A 280 5.00 -4.97 -1.05
C ARG A 280 4.16 -3.75 -1.42
N THR A 281 2.89 -4.01 -1.74
CA THR A 281 1.84 -3.04 -2.05
C THR A 281 2.05 -2.26 -3.36
N ALA A 282 2.74 -2.85 -4.36
CA ALA A 282 3.02 -2.14 -5.62
C ALA A 282 2.08 -2.50 -6.78
N GLY A 283 1.76 -3.78 -6.96
CA GLY A 283 0.75 -4.24 -7.89
C GLY A 283 1.16 -4.39 -9.35
N TYR A 284 2.36 -3.98 -9.74
CA TYR A 284 2.86 -4.22 -11.08
C TYR A 284 3.37 -5.65 -11.26
N ASN A 285 3.24 -6.18 -12.47
CA ASN A 285 3.86 -7.44 -12.83
C ASN A 285 4.67 -7.31 -14.13
N THR A 286 5.83 -7.97 -14.14
CA THR A 286 6.70 -8.12 -15.31
C THR A 286 6.68 -9.53 -15.87
N LEU A 287 6.06 -10.45 -15.15
CA LEU A 287 5.87 -11.85 -15.51
C LEU A 287 4.40 -12.21 -15.32
N ASP A 288 3.92 -13.20 -16.06
CA ASP A 288 2.57 -13.73 -15.89
C ASP A 288 2.48 -14.54 -14.59
N LEU A 289 1.71 -14.01 -13.63
CA LEU A 289 1.55 -14.62 -12.30
C LEU A 289 0.80 -15.95 -12.35
N SER A 290 -0.06 -16.15 -13.33
CA SER A 290 -0.82 -17.39 -13.50
C SER A 290 0.08 -18.59 -13.84
N GLN A 291 1.23 -18.32 -14.46
CA GLN A 291 2.22 -19.32 -14.84
C GLN A 291 3.27 -19.61 -13.77
N LEU A 292 3.24 -18.91 -12.62
CA LEU A 292 4.10 -19.21 -11.49
C LEU A 292 3.67 -20.51 -10.81
N SER A 293 4.64 -21.16 -10.16
CA SER A 293 4.39 -22.37 -9.36
C SER A 293 3.45 -22.06 -8.18
N GLU A 294 2.71 -23.06 -7.69
CA GLU A 294 1.85 -22.94 -6.51
C GLU A 294 2.61 -22.44 -5.27
N PRO A 295 3.83 -22.96 -4.94
CA PRO A 295 4.59 -22.42 -3.82
C PRO A 295 4.97 -20.95 -3.98
N SER A 296 5.24 -20.51 -5.20
CA SER A 296 5.55 -19.10 -5.47
C SER A 296 4.32 -18.21 -5.34
N ARG A 297 3.16 -18.65 -5.82
CA ARG A 297 1.89 -17.93 -5.63
C ARG A 297 1.51 -17.84 -4.16
N LEU A 298 1.69 -18.92 -3.39
CA LEU A 298 1.48 -18.90 -1.94
C LEU A 298 2.44 -17.93 -1.25
N LEU A 299 3.73 -17.93 -1.62
CA LEU A 299 4.71 -16.99 -1.06
C LEU A 299 4.32 -15.54 -1.37
N ILE A 300 3.89 -15.24 -2.61
CA ILE A 300 3.39 -13.92 -2.99
C ILE A 300 2.18 -13.55 -2.14
N THR A 301 1.22 -14.45 -1.96
CA THR A 301 0.02 -14.23 -1.11
C THR A 301 0.41 -13.83 0.32
N LEU A 302 1.37 -14.53 0.91
CA LEU A 302 1.87 -14.21 2.25
C LEU A 302 2.63 -12.86 2.29
N LEU A 303 3.43 -12.57 1.26
CA LEU A 303 4.13 -11.29 1.14
C LEU A 303 3.15 -10.12 0.98
N MET A 304 2.05 -10.29 0.24
CA MET A 304 1.01 -9.27 0.06
C MET A 304 0.35 -8.86 1.38
N LEU A 305 0.21 -9.78 2.34
CA LEU A 305 -0.31 -9.43 3.66
C LEU A 305 0.65 -8.51 4.43
N VAL A 306 1.96 -8.56 4.14
CA VAL A 306 2.98 -7.72 4.79
C VAL A 306 3.25 -6.48 3.94
N GLY A 307 2.56 -5.40 4.24
CA GLY A 307 2.70 -4.13 3.53
C GLY A 307 3.97 -3.35 3.85
N GLY A 308 3.90 -2.03 3.71
CA GLY A 308 5.04 -1.14 3.98
C GLY A 308 5.19 -0.76 5.44
N SER A 309 5.94 0.32 5.69
CA SER A 309 6.18 0.83 7.03
C SER A 309 5.05 1.77 7.50
N PRO A 310 4.91 1.99 8.82
CA PRO A 310 4.02 3.05 9.32
C PRO A 310 4.41 4.42 8.76
N GLY A 311 3.40 5.23 8.38
CA GLY A 311 3.65 6.54 7.78
C GLY A 311 4.36 6.46 6.42
N SER A 312 3.95 5.51 5.57
CA SER A 312 4.38 5.35 4.17
C SER A 312 3.18 5.46 3.23
N THR A 313 3.45 5.44 1.93
CA THR A 313 2.41 5.36 0.89
C THR A 313 1.70 4.01 0.87
N ALA A 314 2.35 2.96 1.36
CA ALA A 314 1.87 1.58 1.37
C ALA A 314 0.79 1.33 2.43
N GLY A 315 -0.19 0.48 2.10
CA GLY A 315 -1.23 0.01 3.04
C GLY A 315 -0.85 -1.28 3.78
N GLY A 316 -1.85 -2.12 4.09
CA GLY A 316 -1.66 -3.44 4.65
C GLY A 316 -1.08 -3.49 6.08
N PHE A 317 -0.80 -4.70 6.52
CA PHE A 317 -0.14 -5.01 7.78
C PHE A 317 1.33 -4.54 7.77
N LYS A 318 1.75 -3.78 8.78
CA LYS A 318 3.04 -3.06 8.71
C LYS A 318 4.25 -3.95 8.98
N VAL A 319 5.38 -3.69 8.29
CA VAL A 319 6.66 -4.40 8.50
C VAL A 319 7.13 -4.34 9.96
N THR A 320 6.83 -3.26 10.69
CA THR A 320 7.14 -3.14 12.12
C THR A 320 6.35 -4.12 12.97
N THR A 321 5.11 -4.42 12.59
CA THR A 321 4.28 -5.41 13.30
C THR A 321 4.84 -6.82 13.12
N LEU A 322 5.26 -7.17 11.88
CA LEU A 322 5.99 -8.41 11.63
C LEU A 322 7.29 -8.49 12.46
N ALA A 323 8.06 -7.39 12.49
CA ALA A 323 9.28 -7.31 13.28
C ALA A 323 9.02 -7.60 14.78
N VAL A 324 7.94 -7.05 15.34
CA VAL A 324 7.56 -7.28 16.75
C VAL A 324 7.29 -8.76 17.00
N PHE A 325 6.61 -9.48 16.10
CA PHE A 325 6.38 -10.92 16.24
C PHE A 325 7.66 -11.75 16.16
N VAL A 326 8.53 -11.44 15.21
CA VAL A 326 9.83 -12.13 15.09
C VAL A 326 10.68 -11.90 16.36
N LEU A 327 10.66 -10.68 16.91
CA LEU A 327 11.37 -10.37 18.16
C LEU A 327 10.72 -11.06 19.36
N ALA A 328 9.41 -11.18 19.41
CA ALA A 328 8.69 -11.88 20.48
C ALA A 328 9.03 -13.39 20.45
N ALA A 329 8.94 -14.03 19.31
CA ALA A 329 9.34 -15.42 19.13
C ALA A 329 10.80 -15.67 19.56
N ARG A 330 11.71 -14.78 19.12
CA ARG A 330 13.13 -14.83 19.52
C ARG A 330 13.33 -14.65 21.02
N ALA A 331 12.55 -13.77 21.67
CA ALA A 331 12.64 -13.56 23.12
C ALA A 331 12.20 -14.82 23.89
N VAL A 332 11.07 -15.44 23.47
CA VAL A 332 10.57 -16.69 24.05
C VAL A 332 11.61 -17.82 23.87
N PHE A 333 12.14 -18.03 22.67
CA PHE A 333 13.15 -19.07 22.41
C PHE A 333 14.46 -18.84 23.20
N ARG A 334 14.77 -17.58 23.52
CA ARG A 334 15.93 -17.22 24.34
C ARG A 334 15.60 -17.09 25.83
N ARG A 335 14.38 -17.41 26.25
CA ARG A 335 13.87 -17.28 27.64
C ARG A 335 14.10 -15.90 28.23
N ARG A 336 13.94 -14.84 27.42
CA ARG A 336 14.06 -13.44 27.86
C ARG A 336 12.69 -12.87 28.15
N ALA A 337 12.57 -12.14 29.25
CA ALA A 337 11.31 -11.46 29.62
C ALA A 337 11.00 -10.27 28.70
N ASP A 338 12.02 -9.62 28.17
CA ASP A 338 11.90 -8.38 27.41
C ASP A 338 12.18 -8.58 25.91
N LEU A 339 11.43 -7.86 25.08
CA LEU A 339 11.68 -7.70 23.65
C LEU A 339 12.86 -6.75 23.44
N GLN A 340 14.00 -7.25 23.02
CA GLN A 340 15.22 -6.45 22.85
C GLN A 340 15.72 -6.51 21.40
N CYS A 341 16.02 -5.33 20.83
CA CYS A 341 16.62 -5.21 19.50
C CYS A 341 17.50 -3.96 19.42
N PHE A 342 18.64 -4.05 18.74
CA PHE A 342 19.60 -2.94 18.55
C PHE A 342 19.96 -2.19 19.85
N GLY A 343 20.09 -2.91 20.98
CA GLY A 343 20.41 -2.33 22.28
C GLY A 343 19.29 -1.55 22.95
N ARG A 344 18.05 -1.70 22.49
CA ARG A 344 16.86 -1.06 23.06
C ARG A 344 15.79 -2.08 23.41
N ARG A 345 14.94 -1.75 24.39
CA ARG A 345 13.80 -2.56 24.84
C ARG A 345 12.49 -2.00 24.28
N LEU A 346 11.60 -2.88 23.85
CA LEU A 346 10.23 -2.54 23.41
C LEU A 346 9.24 -2.80 24.54
N PRO A 347 8.25 -1.90 24.76
CA PRO A 347 7.17 -2.12 25.71
C PRO A 347 6.29 -3.33 25.33
N THR A 348 5.75 -4.03 26.32
CA THR A 348 4.88 -5.21 26.09
C THR A 348 3.52 -4.85 25.49
N GLU A 349 3.04 -3.62 25.69
CA GLU A 349 1.80 -3.11 25.07
C GLU A 349 1.85 -3.15 23.55
N ILE A 350 3.03 -2.96 22.97
CA ILE A 350 3.23 -3.03 21.50
C ILE A 350 2.89 -4.43 20.99
N LEU A 351 3.24 -5.48 21.73
CA LEU A 351 2.93 -6.86 21.35
C LEU A 351 1.42 -7.12 21.36
N ARG A 352 0.69 -6.60 22.36
CA ARG A 352 -0.78 -6.73 22.41
C ARG A 352 -1.44 -6.05 21.22
N SER A 353 -1.03 -4.84 20.89
CA SER A 353 -1.52 -4.12 19.72
C SER A 353 -1.19 -4.85 18.42
N ALA A 354 0.05 -5.36 18.29
CA ALA A 354 0.48 -6.14 17.15
C ALA A 354 -0.39 -7.41 16.99
N ALA A 355 -0.64 -8.15 18.10
CA ALA A 355 -1.46 -9.36 18.07
C ALA A 355 -2.90 -9.08 17.63
N ALA A 356 -3.51 -8.01 18.15
CA ALA A 356 -4.85 -7.60 17.73
C ALA A 356 -4.93 -7.30 16.24
N VAL A 357 -3.94 -6.55 15.70
CA VAL A 357 -3.86 -6.26 14.26
C VAL A 357 -3.71 -7.53 13.45
N LEU A 358 -2.80 -8.44 13.82
CA LEU A 358 -2.58 -9.70 13.09
C LEU A 358 -3.85 -10.55 13.04
N MET A 359 -4.50 -10.77 14.20
CA MET A 359 -5.72 -11.57 14.28
C MET A 359 -6.84 -11.00 13.41
N MET A 360 -6.97 -9.68 13.38
CA MET A 360 -7.96 -8.99 12.58
C MET A 360 -7.66 -9.12 11.07
N TYR A 361 -6.41 -8.89 10.65
CA TYR A 361 -6.02 -9.05 9.24
C TYR A 361 -6.15 -10.51 8.79
N LEU A 362 -5.71 -11.47 9.60
CA LEU A 362 -5.85 -12.89 9.29
C LEU A 362 -7.32 -13.32 9.22
N GLY A 363 -8.16 -12.85 10.16
CA GLY A 363 -9.60 -13.10 10.14
C GLY A 363 -10.27 -12.55 8.87
N LEU A 364 -10.00 -11.29 8.50
CA LEU A 364 -10.56 -10.68 7.28
C LEU A 364 -10.04 -11.36 6.01
N PHE A 365 -8.77 -11.74 5.97
CA PHE A 365 -8.17 -12.48 4.87
C PHE A 365 -8.88 -13.81 4.63
N LEU A 366 -9.02 -14.63 5.68
CA LEU A 366 -9.64 -15.94 5.57
C LEU A 366 -11.16 -15.85 5.30
N LEU A 367 -11.88 -15.01 6.07
CA LEU A 367 -13.32 -14.86 5.89
C LEU A 367 -13.67 -14.24 4.54
N GLY A 368 -12.91 -13.25 4.09
CA GLY A 368 -13.09 -12.63 2.77
C GLY A 368 -12.85 -13.63 1.63
N GLY A 369 -11.75 -14.40 1.70
CA GLY A 369 -11.44 -15.42 0.70
C GLY A 369 -12.48 -16.54 0.67
N MET A 370 -12.91 -17.03 1.83
CA MET A 370 -14.00 -18.00 1.91
C MET A 370 -15.31 -17.47 1.34
N ALA A 371 -15.68 -16.23 1.68
CA ALA A 371 -16.92 -15.60 1.18
C ALA A 371 -16.91 -15.45 -0.34
N ILE A 372 -15.78 -14.98 -0.93
CA ILE A 372 -15.63 -14.87 -2.38
C ILE A 372 -15.68 -16.26 -3.03
N CYS A 373 -14.98 -17.26 -2.49
CA CYS A 373 -15.01 -18.63 -3.00
C CYS A 373 -16.42 -19.26 -2.95
N CYS A 374 -17.23 -18.93 -1.93
CA CYS A 374 -18.61 -19.41 -1.84
C CYS A 374 -19.58 -18.73 -2.82
N VAL A 375 -19.29 -17.50 -3.24
CA VAL A 375 -20.16 -16.71 -4.13
C VAL A 375 -19.78 -16.92 -5.60
N GLU A 376 -18.49 -17.07 -5.86
CA GLU A 376 -17.94 -17.24 -7.21
C GLU A 376 -17.45 -18.69 -7.40
N ASP A 377 -17.55 -19.19 -8.62
CA ASP A 377 -17.03 -20.53 -8.98
C ASP A 377 -15.54 -20.46 -9.31
N ILE A 378 -14.73 -20.05 -8.33
CA ILE A 378 -13.28 -19.94 -8.44
C ILE A 378 -12.55 -20.77 -7.36
N SER A 379 -11.30 -21.12 -7.61
CA SER A 379 -10.50 -21.85 -6.63
C SER A 379 -10.25 -21.03 -5.36
N LEU A 380 -10.15 -21.71 -4.21
CA LEU A 380 -9.84 -21.07 -2.94
C LEU A 380 -8.49 -20.32 -3.00
N GLU A 381 -7.51 -20.83 -3.74
CA GLU A 381 -6.23 -20.18 -3.96
C GLU A 381 -6.42 -18.81 -4.63
N ALA A 382 -7.19 -18.75 -5.72
CA ALA A 382 -7.48 -17.50 -6.42
C ALA A 382 -8.25 -16.53 -5.53
N ALA A 383 -9.27 -16.98 -4.79
CA ALA A 383 -10.03 -16.15 -3.87
C ALA A 383 -9.15 -15.58 -2.74
N LEU A 384 -8.27 -16.38 -2.16
CA LEU A 384 -7.31 -15.94 -1.13
C LEU A 384 -6.28 -14.96 -1.72
N PHE A 385 -5.81 -15.18 -2.95
CA PHE A 385 -4.87 -14.29 -3.61
C PHE A 385 -5.47 -12.88 -3.79
N GLU A 386 -6.70 -12.79 -4.32
CA GLU A 386 -7.44 -11.52 -4.49
C GLU A 386 -7.71 -10.84 -3.15
N THR A 387 -8.10 -11.62 -2.15
CA THR A 387 -8.37 -11.09 -0.79
C THR A 387 -7.09 -10.54 -0.14
N ALA A 388 -5.96 -11.26 -0.26
CA ALA A 388 -4.67 -10.78 0.22
C ALA A 388 -4.25 -9.50 -0.50
N SER A 389 -4.45 -9.45 -1.81
CA SER A 389 -4.17 -8.28 -2.65
C SER A 389 -5.00 -7.07 -2.26
N ALA A 390 -6.31 -7.24 -2.06
CA ALA A 390 -7.21 -6.16 -1.64
C ALA A 390 -6.90 -5.68 -0.22
N LEU A 391 -6.78 -6.61 0.75
CA LEU A 391 -6.51 -6.29 2.15
C LEU A 391 -5.11 -5.71 2.37
N GLY A 392 -4.12 -6.23 1.64
CA GLY A 392 -2.75 -5.71 1.60
C GLY A 392 -2.63 -4.40 0.82
N THR A 393 -3.67 -4.01 0.04
CA THR A 393 -3.63 -2.90 -0.92
C THR A 393 -2.48 -3.05 -1.91
N VAL A 394 -2.38 -4.20 -2.58
CA VAL A 394 -1.25 -4.58 -3.43
C VAL A 394 -1.54 -4.40 -4.92
N GLY A 395 -2.68 -4.91 -5.40
CA GLY A 395 -3.09 -4.78 -6.79
C GLY A 395 -2.73 -5.95 -7.71
N LEU A 396 -1.98 -6.94 -7.22
CA LEU A 396 -1.73 -8.16 -7.98
C LEU A 396 -3.00 -9.01 -8.07
N THR A 397 -3.22 -9.63 -9.21
CA THR A 397 -4.35 -10.52 -9.48
C THR A 397 -3.89 -11.75 -10.28
N LEU A 398 -4.59 -12.86 -10.11
CA LEU A 398 -4.47 -14.02 -11.00
C LEU A 398 -5.39 -13.91 -12.22
N GLY A 399 -5.88 -12.69 -12.53
CA GLY A 399 -6.73 -12.42 -13.69
C GLY A 399 -8.23 -12.57 -13.41
N VAL A 400 -8.65 -12.86 -12.18
CA VAL A 400 -10.06 -13.10 -11.86
C VAL A 400 -10.85 -11.84 -11.53
N THR A 401 -10.20 -10.76 -11.09
CA THR A 401 -10.84 -9.50 -10.64
C THR A 401 -11.85 -8.93 -11.66
N PRO A 402 -11.56 -8.84 -12.97
CA PRO A 402 -12.50 -8.28 -13.95
C PRO A 402 -13.78 -9.10 -14.08
N GLY A 403 -13.72 -10.43 -13.86
CA GLY A 403 -14.84 -11.36 -13.97
C GLY A 403 -15.71 -11.48 -12.72
N LEU A 404 -15.29 -10.91 -11.56
CA LEU A 404 -16.00 -11.07 -10.30
C LEU A 404 -17.38 -10.39 -10.32
N GLY A 405 -18.35 -11.02 -9.65
CA GLY A 405 -19.70 -10.49 -9.46
C GLY A 405 -19.75 -9.32 -8.47
N GLY A 406 -20.94 -8.70 -8.37
CA GLY A 406 -21.15 -7.50 -7.55
C GLY A 406 -20.84 -7.71 -6.06
N VAL A 407 -21.22 -8.86 -5.48
CA VAL A 407 -20.98 -9.17 -4.07
C VAL A 407 -19.48 -9.27 -3.77
N SER A 408 -18.74 -9.99 -4.60
CA SER A 408 -17.30 -10.17 -4.45
C SER A 408 -16.55 -8.84 -4.62
N ARG A 409 -16.96 -7.99 -5.56
CA ARG A 409 -16.42 -6.63 -5.70
C ARG A 409 -16.68 -5.76 -4.47
N LEU A 410 -17.87 -5.86 -3.83
CA LEU A 410 -18.14 -5.15 -2.58
C LEU A 410 -17.25 -5.61 -1.43
N ILE A 411 -17.01 -6.93 -1.32
CA ILE A 411 -16.06 -7.47 -0.34
C ILE A 411 -14.66 -6.89 -0.58
N LEU A 412 -14.19 -6.87 -1.83
CA LEU A 412 -12.88 -6.30 -2.16
C LEU A 412 -12.82 -4.79 -1.87
N ILE A 413 -13.86 -4.00 -2.19
CA ILE A 413 -13.97 -2.58 -1.85
C ILE A 413 -13.80 -2.37 -0.35
N PHE A 414 -14.51 -3.16 0.47
CA PHE A 414 -14.39 -3.08 1.91
C PHE A 414 -12.98 -3.43 2.40
N LEU A 415 -12.36 -4.48 1.85
CA LEU A 415 -11.00 -4.91 2.22
C LEU A 415 -9.94 -3.89 1.82
N MET A 416 -10.03 -3.30 0.62
CA MET A 416 -9.15 -2.22 0.17
C MET A 416 -9.22 -1.01 1.09
N TYR A 417 -10.44 -0.59 1.44
CA TYR A 417 -10.68 0.52 2.36
C TYR A 417 -10.09 0.25 3.75
N PHE A 418 -10.35 -0.96 4.29
CA PHE A 418 -9.83 -1.40 5.59
C PHE A 418 -8.30 -1.44 5.60
N GLY A 419 -7.69 -2.01 4.57
CA GLY A 419 -6.24 -2.12 4.41
C GLY A 419 -5.55 -0.75 4.35
N ARG A 420 -6.22 0.23 3.71
CA ARG A 420 -5.67 1.59 3.56
C ARG A 420 -5.80 2.43 4.82
N VAL A 421 -6.98 2.51 5.42
CA VAL A 421 -7.21 3.31 6.63
C VAL A 421 -6.43 2.76 7.83
N GLY A 422 -6.22 1.44 7.86
CA GLY A 422 -5.56 0.72 8.93
C GLY A 422 -6.55 0.27 10.01
N GLY A 423 -6.42 -1.01 10.40
CA GLY A 423 -7.41 -1.65 11.26
C GLY A 423 -7.57 -1.01 12.64
N LEU A 424 -6.49 -0.59 13.29
CA LEU A 424 -6.58 0.08 14.59
C LEU A 424 -7.29 1.43 14.47
N THR A 425 -7.01 2.22 13.43
CA THR A 425 -7.68 3.49 13.17
C THR A 425 -9.18 3.30 13.00
N LEU A 426 -9.58 2.27 12.26
CA LEU A 426 -11.00 1.93 12.07
C LEU A 426 -11.66 1.52 13.38
N ILE A 427 -11.04 0.66 14.18
CA ILE A 427 -11.56 0.23 15.48
C ILE A 427 -11.73 1.43 16.41
N TYR A 428 -10.74 2.29 16.56
CA TYR A 428 -10.80 3.48 17.41
C TYR A 428 -11.80 4.53 16.91
N ALA A 429 -12.13 4.53 15.61
CA ALA A 429 -13.18 5.39 15.09
C ALA A 429 -14.59 4.91 15.42
N VAL A 430 -14.80 3.57 15.48
CA VAL A 430 -16.10 2.94 15.67
C VAL A 430 -16.39 2.71 17.15
N LEU A 431 -15.43 2.14 17.90
CA LEU A 431 -15.61 1.84 19.31
C LEU A 431 -15.50 3.11 20.17
N PRO A 432 -16.41 3.32 21.14
CA PRO A 432 -16.29 4.41 22.09
C PRO A 432 -15.09 4.17 23.02
N ASP A 433 -14.47 5.24 23.47
CA ASP A 433 -13.42 5.18 24.49
C ASP A 433 -14.04 4.69 25.81
N SER A 434 -13.72 3.47 26.20
CA SER A 434 -14.32 2.80 27.35
C SER A 434 -13.84 3.35 28.70
N GLY A 435 -12.96 4.36 28.69
CA GLY A 435 -12.36 4.89 29.93
C GLY A 435 -11.43 3.89 30.63
N ALA A 436 -10.67 4.36 31.59
CA ALA A 436 -9.86 3.47 32.44
C ALA A 436 -10.79 2.63 33.32
N ALA A 437 -10.59 1.31 33.36
CA ALA A 437 -11.29 0.45 34.26
C ALA A 437 -11.07 0.92 35.72
N PRO A 438 -12.14 1.08 36.52
CA PRO A 438 -12.01 1.64 37.87
C PRO A 438 -11.24 0.75 38.85
N ALA A 439 -11.05 -0.54 38.51
CA ALA A 439 -10.27 -1.49 39.30
C ALA A 439 -9.62 -2.54 38.42
N GLN A 440 -8.48 -3.08 38.86
CA GLN A 440 -7.88 -4.25 38.24
C GLN A 440 -8.54 -5.52 38.78
N LEU A 441 -8.93 -6.42 37.87
CA LEU A 441 -9.43 -7.73 38.25
C LEU A 441 -8.28 -8.63 38.77
N PRO A 442 -8.59 -9.61 39.65
CA PRO A 442 -7.60 -10.60 40.08
C PRO A 442 -6.98 -11.33 38.90
N GLN A 443 -5.67 -11.61 39.01
CA GLN A 443 -4.95 -12.33 37.96
C GLN A 443 -5.06 -13.84 38.18
N GLU A 444 -5.44 -14.56 37.13
CA GLU A 444 -5.42 -16.01 37.07
C GLU A 444 -4.51 -16.47 35.94
N ARG A 445 -3.82 -17.59 36.14
CA ARG A 445 -2.87 -18.14 35.18
C ARG A 445 -3.59 -19.06 34.21
N VAL A 446 -3.40 -18.82 32.90
CA VAL A 446 -3.83 -19.70 31.83
C VAL A 446 -2.59 -20.30 31.16
N THR A 447 -2.59 -21.60 30.94
CA THR A 447 -1.50 -22.29 30.25
C THR A 447 -1.63 -22.02 28.76
N VAL A 448 -0.56 -21.55 28.15
CA VAL A 448 -0.41 -21.41 26.69
C VAL A 448 0.59 -22.47 26.27
N GLY A 449 0.21 -23.36 25.35
CA GLY A 449 0.86 -24.61 24.93
C GLY A 449 2.35 -24.57 24.64
#